data_8e7d65937219c782f8ca0fe24f2a333e
#
_entry.id   8e7d65937219c782f8ca0fe24f2a333e
#
_cell.length_a   1.000
_cell.length_b   1.000
_cell.length_c   1.000
_cell.angle_alpha   90.00
_cell.angle_beta   90.00
_cell.angle_gamma   90.00
#
_symmetry.space_group_name_H-M   'P 1'
#
loop_
_entity.id
_entity.type
_entity.pdbx_description
1 polymer ?
#
loop_
_entity_poly.entity_id
_entity_poly.type
_entity_poly.pdbx_seq_one_letter_code
_entity_poly.pdbx_strand_id
1 'polypeptide(L)'
;MRKYYTRACNFYYGTKAKNLIKKKLALPLCGNKNIAFDNIEILSRDKKKKLITIKHIEKLPNQIKKIVLKDLKKIVAKRKILNKYSKVSNPLIMGVLNLTPDSFSDGGLYVQARKAFLHINNMISKGADIIDIGGESTRPGSKIIPPKIEWKRLEKIII
;
A
#
# COMPACT_ATOMS: atom_id res chain seq x y z
N MET A 1 -16.15 16.60 3.21
CA MET A 1 -14.92 15.90 3.62
C MET A 1 -15.27 14.75 4.53
N ARG A 2 -14.60 13.57 4.39
CA ARG A 2 -14.91 12.38 5.19
C ARG A 2 -14.47 12.58 6.65
N LYS A 3 -15.38 12.36 7.62
CA LYS A 3 -15.14 12.63 9.05
C LYS A 3 -14.54 11.45 9.81
N TYR A 4 -14.83 10.21 9.39
CA TYR A 4 -14.40 8.97 10.05
C TYR A 4 -13.79 8.00 9.05
N TYR A 5 -12.80 7.22 9.50
CA TYR A 5 -12.13 6.14 8.78
C TYR A 5 -12.04 4.91 9.68
N THR A 6 -12.03 3.72 9.06
CA THR A 6 -11.96 2.46 9.78
C THR A 6 -10.68 1.73 9.39
N ARG A 7 -9.95 1.24 10.38
CA ARG A 7 -8.73 0.44 10.22
C ARG A 7 -8.92 -0.91 10.90
N ALA A 8 -8.56 -2.01 10.22
CA ALA A 8 -8.49 -3.33 10.84
C ALA A 8 -7.33 -3.41 11.83
N CYS A 9 -7.56 -4.09 12.96
CA CYS A 9 -6.59 -4.26 14.03
C CYS A 9 -6.68 -5.66 14.62
N ASN A 10 -5.66 -6.07 15.39
CA ASN A 10 -5.55 -7.37 16.05
C ASN A 10 -5.64 -8.53 15.05
N PHE A 11 -4.51 -8.78 14.37
CA PHE A 11 -4.45 -9.76 13.30
C PHE A 11 -4.07 -11.15 13.78
N TYR A 12 -4.67 -12.15 13.12
CA TYR A 12 -4.39 -13.57 13.28
C TYR A 12 -4.00 -14.17 11.93
N TYR A 13 -3.16 -15.20 11.94
CA TYR A 13 -2.58 -15.79 10.74
C TYR A 13 -2.78 -17.30 10.68
N GLY A 14 -2.75 -17.88 9.46
CA GLY A 14 -2.74 -19.31 9.21
C GLY A 14 -3.96 -20.03 9.78
N THR A 15 -3.73 -21.17 10.44
CA THR A 15 -4.79 -22.03 11.00
C THR A 15 -5.64 -21.30 12.05
N LYS A 16 -5.02 -20.45 12.88
CA LYS A 16 -5.75 -19.65 13.87
C LYS A 16 -6.75 -18.70 13.21
N ALA A 17 -6.33 -18.01 12.13
CA ALA A 17 -7.22 -17.14 11.37
C ALA A 17 -8.42 -17.90 10.79
N LYS A 18 -8.17 -19.06 10.13
CA LYS A 18 -9.23 -19.92 9.57
C LYS A 18 -10.25 -20.34 10.63
N ASN A 19 -9.77 -20.77 11.79
CA ASN A 19 -10.63 -21.22 12.90
C ASN A 19 -11.49 -20.07 13.44
N LEU A 20 -10.93 -18.86 13.63
CA LEU A 20 -11.68 -17.72 14.11
C LEU A 20 -12.72 -17.24 13.09
N ILE A 21 -12.41 -17.25 11.79
CA ILE A 21 -13.37 -16.94 10.73
C ILE A 21 -14.51 -17.95 10.72
N LYS A 22 -14.20 -19.26 10.80
CA LYS A 22 -15.21 -20.33 10.85
C LYS A 22 -16.15 -20.14 12.04
N LYS A 23 -15.62 -19.75 13.20
CA LYS A 23 -16.40 -19.47 14.42
C LYS A 23 -17.10 -18.10 14.40
N LYS A 24 -16.98 -17.31 13.32
CA LYS A 24 -17.51 -15.94 13.20
C LYS A 24 -16.98 -14.97 14.29
N LEU A 25 -15.78 -15.24 14.80
CA LEU A 25 -15.11 -14.43 15.81
C LEU A 25 -14.15 -13.40 15.23
N ALA A 26 -13.78 -13.55 13.94
CA ALA A 26 -12.93 -12.65 13.19
C ALA A 26 -13.39 -12.54 11.73
N LEU A 27 -12.97 -11.49 11.03
CA LEU A 27 -13.25 -11.26 9.61
C LEU A 27 -11.98 -11.47 8.77
N PRO A 28 -12.09 -11.96 7.53
CA PRO A 28 -10.94 -12.12 6.65
C PRO A 28 -10.44 -10.76 6.15
N LEU A 29 -9.13 -10.60 6.02
CA LEU A 29 -8.54 -9.42 5.40
C LEU A 29 -8.46 -9.61 3.87
N CYS A 30 -9.03 -8.69 3.09
CA CYS A 30 -8.98 -8.70 1.62
C CYS A 30 -9.40 -10.05 0.99
N GLY A 31 -10.35 -10.76 1.60
CA GLY A 31 -10.82 -12.08 1.15
C GLY A 31 -9.85 -13.23 1.43
N ASN A 32 -8.69 -12.98 2.02
CA ASN A 32 -7.71 -14.01 2.37
C ASN A 32 -8.07 -14.67 3.71
N LYS A 33 -8.45 -15.94 3.66
CA LYS A 33 -8.80 -16.71 4.87
C LYS A 33 -7.60 -17.06 5.76
N ASN A 34 -6.37 -16.87 5.29
CA ASN A 34 -5.16 -17.06 6.11
C ASN A 34 -4.82 -15.84 6.97
N ILE A 35 -5.52 -14.71 6.78
CA ILE A 35 -5.34 -13.49 7.58
C ILE A 35 -6.71 -13.04 8.06
N ALA A 36 -6.86 -12.91 9.38
CA ALA A 36 -8.10 -12.46 10.00
C ALA A 36 -7.84 -11.34 11.01
N PHE A 37 -8.86 -10.56 11.32
CA PHE A 37 -8.85 -9.53 12.36
C PHE A 37 -10.18 -9.55 13.12
N ASP A 38 -10.15 -9.19 14.40
CA ASP A 38 -11.35 -9.16 15.27
C ASP A 38 -11.64 -7.77 15.85
N ASN A 39 -10.71 -6.83 15.71
CA ASN A 39 -10.87 -5.47 16.17
C ASN A 39 -10.79 -4.47 15.00
N ILE A 40 -11.48 -3.36 15.18
CA ILE A 40 -11.36 -2.19 14.32
C ILE A 40 -11.06 -0.94 15.13
N GLU A 41 -10.29 -0.06 14.55
CA GLU A 41 -10.01 1.26 15.07
C GLU A 41 -10.78 2.29 14.24
N ILE A 42 -11.54 3.14 14.90
CA ILE A 42 -12.28 4.24 14.29
C ILE A 42 -11.46 5.51 14.49
N LEU A 43 -10.97 6.05 13.38
CA LEU A 43 -10.14 7.26 13.32
C LEU A 43 -11.00 8.48 13.00
N SER A 44 -10.77 9.59 13.69
CA SER A 44 -11.35 10.90 13.41
C SER A 44 -10.29 11.97 13.60
N ARG A 45 -10.38 13.09 12.87
CA ARG A 45 -9.43 14.21 13.03
C ARG A 45 -9.53 14.86 14.39
N ASP A 46 -10.76 14.98 14.90
CA ASP A 46 -11.08 15.82 16.08
C ASP A 46 -11.29 15.02 17.36
N LYS A 47 -11.18 13.68 17.30
CA LYS A 47 -11.50 12.81 18.46
C LYS A 47 -10.42 11.77 18.67
N LYS A 48 -10.27 11.34 19.95
CA LYS A 48 -9.40 10.19 20.28
C LYS A 48 -9.83 8.96 19.48
N LYS A 49 -8.86 8.18 19.07
CA LYS A 49 -9.06 6.89 18.41
C LYS A 49 -9.92 5.99 19.27
N LYS A 50 -10.89 5.29 18.67
CA LYS A 50 -11.76 4.34 19.37
C LYS A 50 -11.51 2.93 18.83
N LEU A 51 -11.00 2.05 19.67
CA LEU A 51 -10.83 0.63 19.37
C LEU A 51 -12.09 -0.13 19.83
N ILE A 52 -12.64 -0.96 18.95
CA ILE A 52 -13.80 -1.80 19.25
C ILE A 52 -13.64 -3.18 18.61
N THR A 53 -14.25 -4.20 19.21
CA THR A 53 -14.34 -5.52 18.57
C THR A 53 -15.41 -5.51 17.48
N ILE A 54 -15.26 -6.37 16.47
CA ILE A 54 -16.25 -6.50 15.39
C ILE A 54 -17.65 -6.85 15.92
N LYS A 55 -17.74 -7.55 17.04
CA LYS A 55 -19.02 -7.90 17.70
C LYS A 55 -19.79 -6.69 18.21
N HIS A 56 -19.11 -5.59 18.50
CA HIS A 56 -19.72 -4.38 19.06
C HIS A 56 -20.05 -3.30 18.03
N ILE A 57 -19.89 -3.58 16.74
CA ILE A 57 -20.21 -2.63 15.66
C ILE A 57 -21.68 -2.24 15.69
N GLU A 58 -22.57 -3.17 16.02
CA GLU A 58 -24.01 -2.92 16.12
C GLU A 58 -24.37 -1.90 17.20
N LYS A 59 -23.54 -1.74 18.25
CA LYS A 59 -23.73 -0.78 19.34
C LYS A 59 -23.26 0.64 19.01
N LEU A 60 -22.72 0.86 17.80
CA LEU A 60 -22.27 2.19 17.36
C LEU A 60 -23.46 3.10 17.02
N PRO A 61 -23.31 4.44 17.24
CA PRO A 61 -24.27 5.41 16.70
C PRO A 61 -24.48 5.24 15.20
N ASN A 62 -25.70 5.36 14.72
CA ASN A 62 -26.11 5.05 13.35
C ASN A 62 -25.22 5.70 12.26
N GLN A 63 -24.81 6.96 12.44
CA GLN A 63 -23.95 7.66 11.47
C GLN A 63 -22.55 7.00 11.37
N ILE A 64 -21.95 6.66 12.51
CA ILE A 64 -20.62 6.01 12.54
C ILE A 64 -20.74 4.57 12.04
N LYS A 65 -21.76 3.84 12.46
CA LYS A 65 -22.04 2.47 12.03
C LYS A 65 -22.14 2.34 10.51
N LYS A 66 -22.89 3.23 9.83
CA LYS A 66 -22.99 3.23 8.36
C LYS A 66 -21.60 3.36 7.69
N ILE A 67 -20.74 4.24 8.22
CA ILE A 67 -19.38 4.43 7.68
C ILE A 67 -18.53 3.19 7.91
N VAL A 68 -18.53 2.67 9.15
CA VAL A 68 -17.79 1.46 9.52
C VAL A 68 -18.18 0.27 8.66
N LEU A 69 -19.48 0.01 8.50
CA LEU A 69 -19.97 -1.10 7.65
C LEU A 69 -19.57 -0.93 6.19
N LYS A 70 -19.62 0.30 5.64
CA LYS A 70 -19.16 0.61 4.29
C LYS A 70 -17.65 0.34 4.14
N ASP A 71 -16.85 0.68 5.14
CA ASP A 71 -15.41 0.43 5.14
C ASP A 71 -15.09 -1.04 5.27
N LEU A 72 -15.77 -1.75 6.18
CA LEU A 72 -15.59 -3.19 6.36
C LEU A 72 -15.88 -3.97 5.09
N LYS A 73 -16.93 -3.63 4.35
CA LYS A 73 -17.19 -4.25 3.03
C LYS A 73 -15.97 -4.17 2.12
N LYS A 74 -15.24 -3.02 2.13
CA LYS A 74 -14.02 -2.85 1.33
C LYS A 74 -12.81 -3.58 1.93
N ILE A 75 -12.69 -3.62 3.26
CA ILE A 75 -11.57 -4.25 3.96
C ILE A 75 -11.62 -5.77 3.79
N VAL A 76 -12.81 -6.38 3.86
CA VAL A 76 -12.99 -7.83 3.74
C VAL A 76 -13.09 -8.33 2.30
N ALA A 77 -13.46 -7.46 1.36
CA ALA A 77 -13.63 -7.85 -0.04
C ALA A 77 -12.29 -8.26 -0.66
N LYS A 78 -12.33 -9.33 -1.47
CA LYS A 78 -11.18 -9.72 -2.28
C LYS A 78 -10.81 -8.56 -3.21
N ARG A 79 -9.58 -8.08 -3.11
CA ARG A 79 -9.08 -7.03 -4.00
C ARG A 79 -8.81 -7.64 -5.37
N LYS A 80 -9.22 -6.92 -6.41
CA LYS A 80 -8.72 -7.21 -7.76
C LYS A 80 -7.25 -6.79 -7.77
N ILE A 81 -6.35 -7.76 -7.82
CA ILE A 81 -4.95 -7.52 -8.15
C ILE A 81 -4.97 -6.96 -9.58
N LEU A 82 -4.06 -6.05 -9.91
CA LEU A 82 -3.86 -5.56 -11.27
C LEU A 82 -3.98 -6.74 -12.24
N ASN A 83 -4.87 -6.67 -13.23
CA ASN A 83 -5.26 -7.80 -14.08
C ASN A 83 -4.04 -8.55 -14.66
N LYS A 84 -2.95 -7.83 -14.94
CA LYS A 84 -1.67 -8.39 -15.41
C LYS A 84 -1.05 -9.39 -14.43
N TYR A 85 -1.25 -9.19 -13.11
CA TYR A 85 -0.63 -9.99 -12.05
C TYR A 85 -1.61 -10.93 -11.33
N SER A 86 -2.87 -11.01 -11.79
CA SER A 86 -3.91 -11.84 -11.13
C SER A 86 -3.64 -13.35 -11.17
N LYS A 87 -2.78 -13.80 -12.08
CA LYS A 87 -2.37 -15.20 -12.27
C LYS A 87 -1.04 -15.55 -11.62
N VAL A 88 -0.32 -14.58 -11.03
CA VAL A 88 0.99 -14.80 -10.43
C VAL A 88 0.83 -15.46 -9.07
N SER A 89 1.32 -16.70 -8.95
CA SER A 89 1.34 -17.46 -7.69
C SER A 89 2.53 -17.10 -6.79
N ASN A 90 3.57 -16.50 -7.36
CA ASN A 90 4.80 -16.12 -6.67
C ASN A 90 4.75 -14.68 -6.17
N PRO A 91 5.53 -14.32 -5.14
CA PRO A 91 5.72 -12.92 -4.76
C PRO A 91 6.28 -12.12 -5.93
N LEU A 92 5.74 -10.92 -6.15
CA LEU A 92 6.26 -9.99 -7.14
C LEU A 92 7.53 -9.32 -6.61
N ILE A 93 8.53 -9.18 -7.49
CA ILE A 93 9.80 -8.50 -7.19
C ILE A 93 9.69 -7.07 -7.73
N MET A 94 9.86 -6.08 -6.86
CA MET A 94 9.88 -4.68 -7.24
C MET A 94 11.30 -4.13 -7.15
N GLY A 95 11.87 -3.77 -8.32
CA GLY A 95 13.13 -3.04 -8.43
C GLY A 95 12.92 -1.56 -8.13
N VAL A 96 13.86 -0.92 -7.43
CA VAL A 96 13.81 0.50 -7.09
C VAL A 96 14.86 1.27 -7.89
N LEU A 97 14.43 2.30 -8.60
CA LEU A 97 15.29 3.23 -9.34
C LEU A 97 15.16 4.64 -8.75
N ASN A 98 16.22 5.14 -8.14
CA ASN A 98 16.27 6.50 -7.62
C ASN A 98 16.98 7.43 -8.60
N LEU A 99 16.28 8.46 -9.06
CA LEU A 99 16.78 9.51 -9.98
C LEU A 99 17.15 10.78 -9.20
N THR A 100 17.97 10.62 -8.17
CA THR A 100 18.48 11.76 -7.40
C THR A 100 19.83 12.24 -7.96
N PRO A 101 20.21 13.53 -7.77
CA PRO A 101 21.49 14.05 -8.26
C PRO A 101 22.70 13.23 -7.83
N ASP A 102 22.70 12.71 -6.60
CA ASP A 102 23.77 11.89 -6.04
C ASP A 102 23.88 10.50 -6.68
N SER A 103 22.82 10.02 -7.33
CA SER A 103 22.79 8.68 -7.92
C SER A 103 23.40 8.64 -9.33
N PHE A 104 23.52 9.80 -10.01
CA PHE A 104 23.95 9.90 -11.40
C PHE A 104 24.76 11.18 -11.66
N SER A 105 25.68 11.55 -10.75
CA SER A 105 26.35 12.86 -10.70
C SER A 105 27.21 13.23 -11.91
N ASP A 106 27.58 12.30 -12.80
CA ASP A 106 28.64 12.51 -13.80
C ASP A 106 28.18 12.77 -15.23
N GLY A 107 26.92 13.13 -15.47
CA GLY A 107 26.44 13.32 -16.84
C GLY A 107 25.20 14.18 -16.99
N GLY A 108 25.08 14.84 -18.15
CA GLY A 108 23.88 15.60 -18.53
C GLY A 108 22.64 14.72 -18.61
N LEU A 109 21.45 15.34 -18.67
CA LEU A 109 20.12 14.68 -18.61
C LEU A 109 19.94 13.49 -19.55
N TYR A 110 20.56 13.49 -20.72
CA TYR A 110 20.50 12.35 -21.69
C TYR A 110 21.34 11.15 -21.25
N VAL A 111 22.52 11.41 -20.67
CA VAL A 111 23.39 10.36 -20.14
C VAL A 111 22.74 9.70 -18.93
N GLN A 112 22.07 10.49 -18.08
CA GLN A 112 21.32 10.00 -16.94
C GLN A 112 20.14 9.11 -17.38
N ALA A 113 19.36 9.53 -18.38
CA ALA A 113 18.25 8.74 -18.91
C ALA A 113 18.75 7.41 -19.51
N ARG A 114 19.83 7.42 -20.30
CA ARG A 114 20.42 6.20 -20.87
C ARG A 114 20.90 5.23 -19.77
N LYS A 115 21.61 5.73 -18.75
CA LYS A 115 22.05 4.91 -17.60
C LYS A 115 20.86 4.33 -16.84
N ALA A 116 19.79 5.13 -16.64
CA ALA A 116 18.56 4.69 -15.99
C ALA A 116 17.87 3.57 -16.78
N PHE A 117 17.72 3.69 -18.10
CA PHE A 117 17.16 2.63 -18.95
C PHE A 117 17.99 1.36 -18.94
N LEU A 118 19.31 1.45 -18.99
CA LEU A 118 20.20 0.28 -18.87
C LEU A 118 19.99 -0.42 -17.52
N HIS A 119 19.86 0.35 -16.45
CA HIS A 119 19.62 -0.21 -15.12
C HIS A 119 18.23 -0.86 -14.99
N ILE A 120 17.18 -0.22 -15.54
CA ILE A 120 15.82 -0.80 -15.63
C ILE A 120 15.87 -2.15 -16.36
N ASN A 121 16.48 -2.19 -17.55
CA ASN A 121 16.59 -3.41 -18.35
C ASN A 121 17.35 -4.52 -17.62
N ASN A 122 18.40 -4.16 -16.88
CA ASN A 122 19.13 -5.11 -16.04
C ASN A 122 18.27 -5.65 -14.89
N MET A 123 17.48 -4.81 -14.22
CA MET A 123 16.55 -5.26 -13.18
C MET A 123 15.48 -6.20 -13.76
N ILE A 124 14.89 -5.85 -14.91
CA ILE A 124 13.88 -6.68 -15.59
C ILE A 124 14.48 -8.02 -16.00
N SER A 125 15.67 -8.03 -16.60
CA SER A 125 16.35 -9.26 -17.03
C SER A 125 16.71 -10.18 -15.86
N LYS A 126 16.88 -9.63 -14.66
CA LYS A 126 17.12 -10.36 -13.41
C LYS A 126 15.85 -10.73 -12.65
N GLY A 127 14.67 -10.50 -13.24
CA GLY A 127 13.39 -10.98 -12.70
C GLY A 127 12.56 -9.94 -11.94
N ALA A 128 12.84 -8.64 -12.08
CA ALA A 128 11.95 -7.63 -11.54
C ALA A 128 10.64 -7.58 -12.34
N ASP A 129 9.51 -7.67 -11.65
CA ASP A 129 8.17 -7.59 -12.23
C ASP A 129 7.63 -6.15 -12.28
N ILE A 130 8.12 -5.30 -11.39
CA ILE A 130 7.71 -3.91 -11.23
C ILE A 130 8.97 -3.06 -11.05
N ILE A 131 8.96 -1.86 -11.60
CA ILE A 131 9.99 -0.86 -11.34
C ILE A 131 9.34 0.33 -10.64
N ASP A 132 9.81 0.64 -9.44
CA ASP A 132 9.47 1.84 -8.68
C ASP A 132 10.49 2.93 -8.97
N ILE A 133 10.04 4.07 -9.49
CA ILE A 133 10.93 5.16 -9.91
C ILE A 133 10.66 6.39 -9.05
N GLY A 134 11.67 6.83 -8.29
CA GLY A 134 11.61 8.00 -7.43
C GLY A 134 12.59 9.09 -7.83
N GLY A 135 12.14 10.36 -7.82
CA GLY A 135 12.98 11.54 -8.09
C GLY A 135 13.38 12.31 -6.84
N GLU A 136 12.81 11.98 -5.68
CA GLU A 136 13.11 12.57 -4.38
C GLU A 136 13.87 11.59 -3.48
N SER A 137 14.82 12.10 -2.69
CA SER A 137 15.54 11.27 -1.72
C SER A 137 14.76 11.16 -0.41
N THR A 138 14.54 9.93 0.06
CA THR A 138 13.91 9.65 1.37
C THR A 138 14.93 9.44 2.48
N ARG A 139 16.24 9.69 2.23
CA ARG A 139 17.29 9.54 3.24
C ARG A 139 17.12 10.56 4.37
N PRO A 140 17.43 10.21 5.63
CA PRO A 140 17.44 11.17 6.73
C PRO A 140 18.30 12.40 6.38
N GLY A 141 17.76 13.60 6.57
CA GLY A 141 18.45 14.87 6.26
C GLY A 141 18.36 15.33 4.79
N SER A 142 17.72 14.56 3.88
CA SER A 142 17.49 15.05 2.52
C SER A 142 16.51 16.21 2.51
N LYS A 143 16.74 17.17 1.59
CA LYS A 143 15.83 18.31 1.41
C LYS A 143 14.60 17.87 0.62
N ILE A 144 13.42 18.23 1.11
CA ILE A 144 12.15 18.08 0.37
C ILE A 144 12.23 18.97 -0.88
N ILE A 145 11.88 18.41 -2.02
CA ILE A 145 11.87 19.12 -3.30
C ILE A 145 10.44 19.40 -3.77
N PRO A 146 10.18 20.51 -4.48
CA PRO A 146 8.88 20.76 -5.10
C PRO A 146 8.52 19.67 -6.11
N PRO A 147 7.22 19.24 -6.21
CA PRO A 147 6.78 18.22 -7.14
C PRO A 147 7.16 18.46 -8.61
N LYS A 148 7.23 19.74 -9.03
CA LYS A 148 7.70 20.11 -10.39
C LYS A 148 9.15 19.71 -10.66
N ILE A 149 10.02 19.79 -9.63
CA ILE A 149 11.42 19.40 -9.77
C ILE A 149 11.53 17.88 -9.83
N GLU A 150 10.79 17.19 -8.97
CA GLU A 150 10.72 15.73 -9.03
C GLU A 150 10.23 15.26 -10.39
N TRP A 151 9.12 15.80 -10.89
CA TRP A 151 8.59 15.47 -12.20
C TRP A 151 9.60 15.64 -13.34
N LYS A 152 10.36 16.74 -13.36
CA LYS A 152 11.43 16.94 -14.36
C LYS A 152 12.49 15.86 -14.37
N ARG A 153 12.74 15.19 -13.23
CA ARG A 153 13.67 14.06 -13.15
C ARG A 153 13.07 12.78 -13.72
N LEU A 154 11.75 12.61 -13.56
CA LEU A 154 11.01 11.40 -13.91
C LEU A 154 10.53 11.40 -15.37
N GLU A 155 10.09 12.54 -15.91
CA GLU A 155 9.36 12.63 -17.19
C GLU A 155 10.06 11.94 -18.36
N LYS A 156 11.40 12.02 -18.44
CA LYS A 156 12.19 11.42 -19.51
C LYS A 156 12.33 9.89 -19.40
N ILE A 157 11.93 9.31 -18.28
CA ILE A 157 12.00 7.87 -18.04
C ILE A 157 10.62 7.23 -18.13
N ILE A 158 9.56 7.98 -17.84
CA ILE A 158 8.18 7.47 -17.76
C ILE A 158 7.44 7.62 -19.08
N ILE A 159 7.81 8.59 -19.93
CA ILE A 159 7.26 8.84 -21.27
C ILE A 159 8.10 8.13 -22.32
#